data_4f8bc13f705b020d0d2051f941f31126
#
_entry.id   4f8bc13f705b020d0d2051f941f31126
#
_cell.length_a   1.000
_cell.length_b   1.000
_cell.length_c   1.000
_cell.angle_alpha   90.00
_cell.angle_beta   90.00
_cell.angle_gamma   90.00
#
_symmetry.space_group_name_H-M   'P 1'
#
loop_
_entity.id
_entity.type
_entity.pdbx_description
1 polymer ?
#
loop_
_entity_poly.entity_id
_entity_poly.type
_entity_poly.pdbx_seq_one_letter_code
_entity_poly.pdbx_strand_id
1 'polypeptide(L)'
;MILTWPVLEVFRRLDGRIFAYYLMQDYAFTAQFGGAYPPELSQRLKQFGQKVTQAMAEDWDEVLVVGHSSGAHLAVSVLAELGRRNQIKCAPMPIGLLSLGHVMPMVTFLLKAAALRRDLHDLSQMGEVSWVDVSAPGDGCSFALCDPVAVSGVASIGKTGPLVISAAFTQSLSPERWKSLRWRFFRLHFQYLCAFDRPRDYDYFQITAGPISLGRRFQDRKASKSRIETAFARHRDMA
;
A
#
# COMPACT_ATOMS: atom_id res chain seq x y z
N MET A 1 34.56 -8.97 7.07
CA MET A 1 33.61 -9.07 8.21
C MET A 1 33.85 -8.05 9.34
N ILE A 2 35.09 -7.64 9.64
CA ILE A 2 35.40 -6.76 10.78
C ILE A 2 34.84 -5.32 10.64
N LEU A 3 34.76 -4.79 9.42
CA LEU A 3 34.22 -3.43 9.15
C LEU A 3 32.70 -3.33 9.06
N THR A 4 32.01 -4.43 8.84
CA THR A 4 30.54 -4.44 8.66
C THR A 4 29.81 -4.03 9.94
N TRP A 5 30.26 -4.54 11.08
CA TRP A 5 29.61 -4.26 12.36
C TRP A 5 29.70 -2.78 12.78
N PRO A 6 30.85 -2.10 12.73
CA PRO A 6 30.91 -0.67 13.03
C PRO A 6 30.05 0.18 12.10
N VAL A 7 29.97 -0.15 10.80
CA VAL A 7 29.12 0.55 9.84
C VAL A 7 27.64 0.40 10.23
N LEU A 8 27.17 -0.81 10.51
CA LEU A 8 25.81 -1.06 10.95
C LEU A 8 25.49 -0.33 12.26
N GLU A 9 26.42 -0.30 13.21
CA GLU A 9 26.24 0.41 14.47
C GLU A 9 26.13 1.93 14.27
N VAL A 10 26.91 2.51 13.36
CA VAL A 10 26.78 3.93 12.99
C VAL A 10 25.40 4.19 12.38
N PHE A 11 24.94 3.37 11.43
CA PHE A 11 23.61 3.51 10.88
C PHE A 11 22.51 3.36 11.93
N ARG A 12 22.65 2.41 12.83
CA ARG A 12 21.70 2.22 13.95
C ARG A 12 21.62 3.46 14.87
N ARG A 13 22.75 4.08 15.20
CA ARG A 13 22.79 5.31 16.03
C ARG A 13 22.21 6.52 15.32
N LEU A 14 22.35 6.59 13.99
CA LEU A 14 21.82 7.68 13.18
C LEU A 14 20.37 7.42 12.71
N ASP A 15 19.79 6.27 13.01
CA ASP A 15 18.53 5.82 12.44
C ASP A 15 17.37 6.77 12.75
N GLY A 16 17.34 7.42 13.90
CA GLY A 16 16.36 8.46 14.21
C GLY A 16 16.37 9.68 13.27
N ARG A 17 17.40 9.80 12.39
CA ARG A 17 17.53 10.88 11.40
C ARG A 17 17.38 10.38 9.96
N ILE A 18 17.96 9.23 9.65
CA ILE A 18 18.07 8.71 8.26
C ILE A 18 17.18 7.49 8.00
N PHE A 19 16.75 6.78 9.05
CA PHE A 19 15.86 5.61 8.99
C PHE A 19 16.35 4.45 8.09
N ALA A 20 17.64 4.42 7.76
CA ALA A 20 18.22 3.40 6.89
C ALA A 20 18.24 2.03 7.56
N TYR A 21 18.56 1.97 8.85
CA TYR A 21 18.55 0.72 9.61
C TYR A 21 17.13 0.15 9.71
N TYR A 22 16.13 0.99 9.99
CA TYR A 22 14.72 0.60 10.02
C TYR A 22 14.28 0.00 8.68
N LEU A 23 14.54 0.68 7.57
CA LEU A 23 14.18 0.20 6.23
C LEU A 23 14.91 -1.10 5.85
N MET A 24 16.17 -1.24 6.28
CA MET A 24 16.93 -2.48 6.10
C MET A 24 16.31 -3.65 6.89
N GLN A 25 15.83 -3.42 8.11
CA GLN A 25 15.17 -4.46 8.92
C GLN A 25 13.83 -4.88 8.31
N ASP A 26 13.03 -3.93 7.83
CA ASP A 26 11.76 -4.22 7.13
C ASP A 26 12.00 -5.09 5.89
N TYR A 27 12.98 -4.71 5.07
CA TYR A 27 13.36 -5.52 3.90
C TYR A 27 13.94 -6.89 4.30
N ALA A 28 14.81 -6.93 5.30
CA ALA A 28 15.44 -8.17 5.77
C ALA A 28 14.39 -9.17 6.30
N PHE A 29 13.38 -8.69 7.03
CA PHE A 29 12.25 -9.52 7.47
C PHE A 29 11.53 -10.16 6.28
N THR A 30 11.26 -9.40 5.23
CA THR A 30 10.61 -9.89 4.02
C THR A 30 11.53 -10.84 3.22
N ALA A 31 12.80 -10.48 3.06
CA ALA A 31 13.76 -11.20 2.23
C ALA A 31 14.18 -12.54 2.83
N GLN A 32 14.28 -12.66 4.17
CA GLN A 32 14.69 -13.90 4.84
C GLN A 32 13.77 -15.11 4.53
N PHE A 33 12.49 -14.84 4.24
CA PHE A 33 11.52 -15.85 3.83
C PHE A 33 11.31 -15.91 2.31
N GLY A 34 12.10 -15.14 1.54
CA GLY A 34 11.96 -15.05 0.08
C GLY A 34 10.60 -14.49 -0.38
N GLY A 35 9.95 -13.68 0.47
CA GLY A 35 8.63 -13.10 0.23
C GLY A 35 7.45 -13.96 0.70
N ALA A 36 7.69 -15.17 1.22
CA ALA A 36 6.63 -15.96 1.87
C ALA A 36 6.27 -15.37 3.22
N TYR A 37 5.00 -15.46 3.59
CA TYR A 37 4.55 -15.03 4.91
C TYR A 37 4.90 -16.10 5.97
N PRO A 38 5.64 -15.73 7.03
CA PRO A 38 5.87 -16.65 8.15
C PRO A 38 4.57 -16.94 8.90
N PRO A 39 4.49 -18.07 9.63
CA PRO A 39 3.27 -18.46 10.35
C PRO A 39 2.73 -17.39 11.29
N GLU A 40 3.60 -16.70 12.00
CA GLU A 40 3.25 -15.63 12.94
C GLU A 40 2.58 -14.45 12.24
N LEU A 41 3.10 -14.04 11.08
CA LEU A 41 2.49 -13.00 10.26
C LEU A 41 1.15 -13.46 9.72
N SER A 42 1.05 -14.70 9.22
CA SER A 42 -0.20 -15.28 8.74
C SER A 42 -1.27 -15.32 9.84
N GLN A 43 -0.90 -15.64 11.07
CA GLN A 43 -1.81 -15.59 12.21
C GLN A 43 -2.26 -14.15 12.52
N ARG A 44 -1.34 -13.19 12.44
CA ARG A 44 -1.67 -11.77 12.66
C ARG A 44 -2.61 -11.23 11.59
N LEU A 45 -2.42 -11.61 10.32
CA LEU A 45 -3.32 -11.23 9.23
C LEU A 45 -4.75 -11.77 9.47
N LYS A 46 -4.89 -13.00 9.97
CA LYS A 46 -6.21 -13.55 10.37
C LYS A 46 -6.86 -12.71 11.47
N GLN A 47 -6.09 -12.26 12.47
CA GLN A 47 -6.60 -11.38 13.53
C GLN A 47 -7.06 -10.02 12.98
N PHE A 48 -6.34 -9.44 12.02
CA PHE A 48 -6.78 -8.21 11.35
C PHE A 48 -8.05 -8.46 10.54
N GLY A 49 -8.15 -9.58 9.81
CA GLY A 49 -9.38 -9.98 9.12
C GLY A 49 -10.58 -10.07 10.05
N GLN A 50 -10.42 -10.66 11.24
CA GLN A 50 -11.48 -10.70 12.25
C GLN A 50 -11.95 -9.30 12.69
N LYS A 51 -11.00 -8.34 12.87
CA LYS A 51 -11.35 -6.95 13.21
C LYS A 51 -12.12 -6.26 12.07
N VAL A 52 -11.74 -6.49 10.82
CA VAL A 52 -12.48 -5.96 9.67
C VAL A 52 -13.88 -6.59 9.61
N THR A 53 -14.00 -7.90 9.81
CA THR A 53 -15.31 -8.59 9.86
C THR A 53 -16.18 -8.07 11.01
N GLN A 54 -15.61 -7.79 12.18
CA GLN A 54 -16.35 -7.17 13.29
C GLN A 54 -16.88 -5.80 12.92
N ALA A 55 -16.03 -4.95 12.30
CA ALA A 55 -16.46 -3.63 11.83
C ALA A 55 -17.59 -3.74 10.77
N MET A 56 -17.52 -4.72 9.87
CA MET A 56 -18.57 -4.95 8.87
C MET A 56 -19.91 -5.44 9.48
N ALA A 57 -19.92 -5.86 10.73
CA ALA A 57 -21.15 -6.26 11.44
C ALA A 57 -21.83 -5.10 12.18
N GLU A 58 -21.20 -3.93 12.22
CA GLU A 58 -21.72 -2.72 12.83
C GLU A 58 -22.41 -1.83 11.80
N ASP A 59 -23.20 -0.85 12.25
CA ASP A 59 -23.96 0.07 11.38
C ASP A 59 -23.09 1.28 10.99
N TRP A 60 -22.19 1.06 10.04
CA TRP A 60 -21.32 2.08 9.48
C TRP A 60 -21.67 2.42 8.03
N ASP A 61 -21.42 3.66 7.61
CA ASP A 61 -21.60 4.08 6.21
C ASP A 61 -20.56 3.45 5.27
N GLU A 62 -19.37 3.09 5.77
CA GLU A 62 -18.28 2.46 5.04
C GLU A 62 -17.29 1.81 6.01
N VAL A 63 -16.66 0.71 5.60
CA VAL A 63 -15.45 0.19 6.22
C VAL A 63 -14.25 0.48 5.32
N LEU A 64 -13.39 1.40 5.75
CA LEU A 64 -12.20 1.79 5.02
C LEU A 64 -10.94 1.18 5.65
N VAL A 65 -10.24 0.33 4.91
CA VAL A 65 -8.94 -0.21 5.29
C VAL A 65 -7.86 0.68 4.70
N VAL A 66 -6.98 1.21 5.54
CA VAL A 66 -5.84 2.04 5.11
C VAL A 66 -4.55 1.29 5.34
N GLY A 67 -3.76 1.12 4.28
CA GLY A 67 -2.43 0.52 4.34
C GLY A 67 -1.36 1.50 3.86
N HIS A 68 -0.37 1.81 4.70
CA HIS A 68 0.74 2.68 4.33
C HIS A 68 2.04 1.88 4.24
N SER A 69 2.86 2.14 3.21
CA SER A 69 4.15 1.46 3.02
C SER A 69 3.99 -0.07 2.98
N SER A 70 4.71 -0.81 3.83
CA SER A 70 4.56 -2.26 3.99
C SER A 70 3.16 -2.67 4.47
N GLY A 71 2.45 -1.80 5.20
CA GLY A 71 1.06 -2.05 5.59
C GLY A 71 0.10 -2.19 4.40
N ALA A 72 0.45 -1.65 3.24
CA ALA A 72 -0.37 -1.72 2.04
C ALA A 72 -0.51 -3.17 1.52
N HIS A 73 0.58 -3.95 1.45
CA HIS A 73 0.49 -5.35 1.01
C HIS A 73 -0.20 -6.24 2.04
N LEU A 74 -0.06 -5.93 3.34
CA LEU A 74 -0.77 -6.65 4.39
C LEU A 74 -2.29 -6.40 4.31
N ALA A 75 -2.71 -5.17 4.04
CA ALA A 75 -4.11 -4.82 3.83
C ALA A 75 -4.71 -5.54 2.61
N VAL A 76 -3.96 -5.64 1.50
CA VAL A 76 -4.34 -6.45 0.32
C VAL A 76 -4.59 -7.90 0.73
N SER A 77 -3.65 -8.53 1.46
CA SER A 77 -3.80 -9.93 1.87
C SER A 77 -4.98 -10.16 2.81
N VAL A 78 -5.25 -9.23 3.71
CA VAL A 78 -6.43 -9.30 4.60
C VAL A 78 -7.71 -9.27 3.78
N LEU A 79 -7.88 -8.29 2.88
CA LEU A 79 -9.10 -8.15 2.09
C LEU A 79 -9.26 -9.27 1.06
N ALA A 80 -8.19 -9.72 0.41
CA ALA A 80 -8.25 -10.85 -0.52
C ALA A 80 -8.74 -12.13 0.18
N GLU A 81 -8.27 -12.40 1.40
CA GLU A 81 -8.73 -13.56 2.17
C GLU A 81 -10.21 -13.43 2.58
N LEU A 82 -10.66 -12.26 3.01
CA LEU A 82 -12.07 -12.01 3.30
C LEU A 82 -12.95 -12.16 2.06
N GLY A 83 -12.46 -11.72 0.90
CA GLY A 83 -13.13 -11.90 -0.39
C GLY A 83 -13.28 -13.37 -0.78
N ARG A 84 -12.20 -14.17 -0.68
CA ARG A 84 -12.24 -15.62 -0.94
C ARG A 84 -13.26 -16.36 -0.03
N ARG A 85 -13.51 -15.83 1.15
CA ARG A 85 -14.54 -16.34 2.08
C ARG A 85 -15.93 -15.78 1.83
N ASN A 86 -16.14 -15.02 0.76
CA ASN A 86 -17.39 -14.30 0.45
C ASN A 86 -17.86 -13.29 1.51
N GLN A 87 -17.03 -12.93 2.48
CA GLN A 87 -17.41 -12.01 3.56
C GLN A 87 -17.58 -10.58 3.04
N ILE A 88 -16.75 -10.15 2.08
CA ILE A 88 -16.86 -8.82 1.44
C ILE A 88 -18.15 -8.71 0.64
N LYS A 89 -18.46 -9.72 -0.18
CA LYS A 89 -19.67 -9.72 -1.00
C LYS A 89 -20.97 -9.67 -0.17
N CYS A 90 -20.93 -10.19 1.05
CA CYS A 90 -22.07 -10.20 1.98
C CYS A 90 -22.10 -8.97 2.90
N ALA A 91 -21.14 -8.04 2.79
CA ALA A 91 -21.12 -6.83 3.61
C ALA A 91 -22.28 -5.90 3.24
N PRO A 92 -23.01 -5.35 4.22
CA PRO A 92 -24.14 -4.44 3.95
C PRO A 92 -23.72 -3.03 3.56
N MET A 93 -22.44 -2.68 3.71
CA MET A 93 -21.88 -1.37 3.39
C MET A 93 -20.73 -1.45 2.40
N PRO A 94 -20.36 -0.35 1.75
CA PRO A 94 -19.16 -0.26 0.91
C PRO A 94 -17.87 -0.61 1.66
N ILE A 95 -16.97 -1.32 0.99
CA ILE A 95 -15.63 -1.62 1.49
C ILE A 95 -14.60 -0.87 0.66
N GLY A 96 -13.76 -0.09 1.32
CA GLY A 96 -12.67 0.66 0.70
C GLY A 96 -11.30 0.13 1.09
N LEU A 97 -10.34 0.15 0.14
CA LEU A 97 -8.92 0.01 0.39
C LEU A 97 -8.19 1.25 -0.11
N LEU A 98 -7.54 1.94 0.80
CA LEU A 98 -6.66 3.05 0.50
C LEU A 98 -5.21 2.61 0.75
N SER A 99 -4.46 2.33 -0.31
CA SER A 99 -3.03 2.02 -0.24
C SER A 99 -2.21 3.28 -0.49
N LEU A 100 -1.25 3.57 0.41
CA LEU A 100 -0.49 4.81 0.44
C LEU A 100 1.01 4.51 0.37
N GLY A 101 1.70 5.08 -0.61
CA GLY A 101 3.15 4.95 -0.73
C GLY A 101 3.64 3.50 -0.65
N HIS A 102 3.00 2.60 -1.36
CA HIS A 102 3.20 1.17 -1.22
C HIS A 102 4.60 0.71 -1.63
N VAL A 103 5.02 -0.41 -1.06
CA VAL A 103 6.27 -1.12 -1.38
C VAL A 103 6.01 -2.57 -1.85
N MET A 104 4.84 -2.84 -2.41
CA MET A 104 4.41 -4.19 -2.82
C MET A 104 5.39 -4.88 -3.77
N PRO A 105 6.01 -4.20 -4.76
CA PRO A 105 7.00 -4.84 -5.64
C PRO A 105 8.23 -5.36 -4.90
N MET A 106 8.62 -4.73 -3.78
CA MET A 106 9.71 -5.22 -2.93
C MET A 106 9.48 -6.66 -2.47
N VAL A 107 8.22 -7.05 -2.26
CA VAL A 107 7.82 -8.39 -1.85
C VAL A 107 7.51 -9.28 -3.06
N THR A 108 6.66 -8.82 -3.98
CA THR A 108 6.16 -9.65 -5.09
C THR A 108 7.25 -10.08 -6.07
N PHE A 109 8.37 -9.36 -6.14
CA PHE A 109 9.50 -9.73 -6.99
C PHE A 109 10.36 -10.87 -6.39
N LEU A 110 10.12 -11.25 -5.13
CA LEU A 110 10.81 -12.34 -4.49
C LEU A 110 10.20 -13.69 -4.90
N LEU A 111 11.07 -14.73 -4.93
CA LEU A 111 10.72 -16.04 -5.46
C LEU A 111 9.48 -16.66 -4.79
N LYS A 112 9.40 -16.61 -3.45
CA LYS A 112 8.37 -17.31 -2.66
C LYS A 112 7.15 -16.44 -2.33
N ALA A 113 6.95 -15.32 -3.01
CA ALA A 113 5.84 -14.39 -2.75
C ALA A 113 4.53 -14.79 -3.47
N ALA A 114 4.34 -16.06 -3.80
CA ALA A 114 3.17 -16.57 -4.53
C ALA A 114 1.85 -16.19 -3.83
N ALA A 115 1.79 -16.25 -2.50
CA ALA A 115 0.61 -15.87 -1.73
C ALA A 115 0.20 -14.40 -1.97
N LEU A 116 1.15 -13.46 -1.87
CA LEU A 116 0.85 -12.04 -2.11
C LEU A 116 0.50 -11.79 -3.59
N ARG A 117 1.17 -12.45 -4.53
CA ARG A 117 0.82 -12.34 -5.96
C ARG A 117 -0.61 -12.80 -6.22
N ARG A 118 -1.04 -13.92 -5.64
CA ARG A 118 -2.43 -14.38 -5.69
C ARG A 118 -3.38 -13.38 -5.03
N ASP A 119 -3.04 -12.86 -3.86
CA ASP A 119 -3.86 -11.88 -3.15
C ASP A 119 -4.08 -10.60 -3.98
N LEU A 120 -3.03 -10.10 -4.65
CA LEU A 120 -3.12 -8.98 -5.59
C LEU A 120 -4.04 -9.29 -6.78
N HIS A 121 -3.87 -10.48 -7.37
CA HIS A 121 -4.70 -10.94 -8.47
C HIS A 121 -6.17 -10.99 -8.06
N ASP A 122 -6.47 -11.70 -6.99
CA ASP A 122 -7.84 -11.91 -6.50
C ASP A 122 -8.51 -10.58 -6.17
N LEU A 123 -7.86 -9.75 -5.34
CA LEU A 123 -8.42 -8.47 -4.92
C LEU A 123 -8.67 -7.52 -6.09
N SER A 124 -7.78 -7.53 -7.09
CA SER A 124 -7.90 -6.66 -8.26
C SER A 124 -9.15 -6.94 -9.12
N GLN A 125 -9.78 -8.08 -8.95
CA GLN A 125 -10.98 -8.49 -9.67
C GLN A 125 -12.27 -8.32 -8.84
N MET A 126 -12.15 -7.97 -7.56
CA MET A 126 -13.29 -7.77 -6.67
C MET A 126 -13.90 -6.39 -6.87
N GLY A 127 -14.94 -6.28 -7.69
CA GLY A 127 -15.66 -5.02 -7.91
C GLY A 127 -16.35 -4.47 -6.67
N GLU A 128 -16.53 -5.29 -5.63
CA GLU A 128 -17.10 -4.92 -4.34
C GLU A 128 -16.13 -4.11 -3.48
N VAL A 129 -14.82 -4.12 -3.77
CA VAL A 129 -13.81 -3.33 -3.07
C VAL A 129 -13.40 -2.12 -3.89
N SER A 130 -13.66 -0.94 -3.38
CA SER A 130 -13.14 0.29 -3.97
C SER A 130 -11.66 0.44 -3.59
N TRP A 131 -10.74 0.05 -4.47
CA TRP A 131 -9.31 0.14 -4.21
C TRP A 131 -8.67 1.34 -4.88
N VAL A 132 -8.19 2.29 -4.08
CA VAL A 132 -7.43 3.47 -4.55
C VAL A 132 -5.99 3.36 -4.04
N ASP A 133 -5.04 3.44 -4.96
CA ASP A 133 -3.61 3.47 -4.67
C ASP A 133 -3.06 4.86 -4.88
N VAL A 134 -2.44 5.42 -3.84
CA VAL A 134 -1.92 6.79 -3.83
C VAL A 134 -0.42 6.78 -3.58
N SER A 135 0.34 7.32 -4.50
CA SER A 135 1.78 7.47 -4.36
C SER A 135 2.27 8.76 -5.02
N ALA A 136 3.53 9.13 -4.86
CA ALA A 136 4.07 10.36 -5.43
C ALA A 136 5.49 10.16 -5.95
N PRO A 137 5.82 10.61 -7.17
CA PRO A 137 7.17 10.45 -7.75
C PRO A 137 8.30 11.04 -6.91
N GLY A 138 8.01 11.98 -6.02
CA GLY A 138 9.00 12.56 -5.10
C GLY A 138 9.29 11.71 -3.87
N ASP A 139 8.54 10.64 -3.64
CA ASP A 139 8.73 9.73 -2.51
C ASP A 139 9.70 8.61 -2.87
N GLY A 140 10.95 8.74 -2.43
CA GLY A 140 12.01 7.75 -2.67
C GLY A 140 11.88 6.46 -1.85
N CYS A 141 10.91 6.36 -0.94
CA CYS A 141 10.66 5.16 -0.11
C CYS A 141 9.54 4.28 -0.67
N SER A 142 8.90 4.66 -1.78
CA SER A 142 7.78 3.92 -2.39
C SER A 142 8.03 3.58 -3.86
N PHE A 143 7.24 2.64 -4.38
CA PHE A 143 7.15 2.34 -5.81
C PHE A 143 6.12 3.26 -6.46
N ALA A 144 6.51 4.53 -6.59
CA ALA A 144 5.61 5.60 -7.00
C ALA A 144 4.95 5.35 -8.36
N LEU A 145 3.64 5.47 -8.39
CA LEU A 145 2.77 5.29 -9.56
C LEU A 145 2.87 3.91 -10.23
N CYS A 146 3.49 2.94 -9.60
CA CYS A 146 3.45 1.56 -10.08
C CYS A 146 2.08 0.96 -9.72
N ASP A 147 1.37 0.44 -10.71
CA ASP A 147 0.22 -0.44 -10.44
C ASP A 147 0.76 -1.76 -9.87
N PRO A 148 0.51 -2.08 -8.59
CA PRO A 148 1.15 -3.23 -7.95
C PRO A 148 0.75 -4.56 -8.57
N VAL A 149 -0.44 -4.65 -9.14
CA VAL A 149 -0.95 -5.87 -9.81
C VAL A 149 -0.24 -6.06 -11.15
N ALA A 150 -0.19 -4.99 -11.96
CA ALA A 150 0.40 -5.04 -13.28
C ALA A 150 1.92 -5.25 -13.24
N VAL A 151 2.65 -4.49 -12.39
CA VAL A 151 4.12 -4.63 -12.31
C VAL A 151 4.55 -5.97 -11.74
N SER A 152 3.69 -6.60 -10.90
CA SER A 152 3.89 -7.96 -10.41
C SER A 152 3.56 -9.05 -11.43
N GLY A 153 3.03 -8.66 -12.60
CA GLY A 153 2.73 -9.59 -13.71
C GLY A 153 1.54 -10.51 -13.46
N VAL A 154 0.61 -10.12 -12.58
CA VAL A 154 -0.58 -10.90 -12.20
C VAL A 154 -1.90 -10.21 -12.53
N ALA A 155 -1.85 -9.14 -13.33
CA ALA A 155 -3.05 -8.47 -13.80
C ALA A 155 -3.86 -9.36 -14.77
N SER A 156 -5.18 -9.44 -14.57
CA SER A 156 -6.13 -10.06 -15.49
C SER A 156 -6.78 -9.04 -16.41
N ILE A 157 -7.41 -9.51 -17.49
CA ILE A 157 -8.16 -8.66 -18.43
C ILE A 157 -9.37 -8.00 -17.75
N GLY A 158 -9.97 -8.64 -16.74
CA GLY A 158 -11.14 -8.14 -15.99
C GLY A 158 -10.81 -7.33 -14.75
N LYS A 159 -9.57 -6.85 -14.59
CA LYS A 159 -9.12 -6.09 -13.43
C LYS A 159 -9.97 -4.82 -13.20
N THR A 160 -10.55 -4.67 -12.01
CA THR A 160 -11.36 -3.52 -11.59
C THR A 160 -10.56 -2.51 -10.73
N GLY A 161 -9.48 -2.97 -10.09
CA GLY A 161 -8.62 -2.15 -9.21
C GLY A 161 -7.14 -2.51 -9.33
N PRO A 162 -6.25 -1.70 -8.74
CA PRO A 162 -6.47 -0.40 -8.10
C PRO A 162 -6.65 0.76 -9.08
N LEU A 163 -7.31 1.83 -8.62
CA LEU A 163 -7.21 3.15 -9.22
C LEU A 163 -5.90 3.81 -8.74
N VAL A 164 -4.91 3.90 -9.61
CA VAL A 164 -3.60 4.50 -9.26
C VAL A 164 -3.62 6.00 -9.49
N ILE A 165 -3.43 6.79 -8.44
CA ILE A 165 -3.39 8.25 -8.51
C ILE A 165 -2.15 8.84 -7.82
N SER A 166 -1.80 10.06 -8.21
CA SER A 166 -0.69 10.78 -7.61
C SER A 166 -1.15 11.72 -6.49
N ALA A 167 -0.48 11.69 -5.33
CA ALA A 167 -0.60 12.74 -4.31
C ALA A 167 0.03 14.07 -4.74
N ALA A 168 0.78 14.09 -5.83
CA ALA A 168 1.36 15.27 -6.48
C ALA A 168 2.06 16.24 -5.50
N PHE A 169 2.97 15.77 -4.65
CA PHE A 169 3.61 16.52 -3.57
C PHE A 169 4.15 17.89 -3.99
N THR A 170 4.71 18.00 -5.19
CA THR A 170 5.22 19.26 -5.73
C THR A 170 4.12 20.30 -6.01
N GLN A 171 2.87 19.89 -6.08
CA GLN A 171 1.72 20.73 -6.38
C GLN A 171 0.76 20.88 -5.19
N SER A 172 0.72 19.87 -4.31
CA SER A 172 -0.16 19.81 -3.15
C SER A 172 0.49 20.37 -1.87
N LEU A 173 1.82 20.52 -1.85
CA LEU A 173 2.56 21.21 -0.80
C LEU A 173 2.92 22.64 -1.22
N SER A 174 3.07 23.54 -0.25
CA SER A 174 3.66 24.85 -0.51
C SER A 174 5.13 24.71 -0.94
N PRO A 175 5.68 25.67 -1.69
CA PRO A 175 7.10 25.64 -2.09
C PRO A 175 8.04 25.51 -0.89
N GLU A 176 7.74 26.18 0.21
CA GLU A 176 8.51 26.19 1.45
C GLU A 176 8.49 24.79 2.08
N ARG A 177 7.29 24.20 2.20
CA ARG A 177 7.14 22.86 2.77
C ARG A 177 7.78 21.79 1.91
N TRP A 178 7.60 21.87 0.58
CA TRP A 178 8.30 20.98 -0.36
C TRP A 178 9.82 21.09 -0.21
N LYS A 179 10.37 22.30 -0.18
CA LYS A 179 11.80 22.53 0.02
C LYS A 179 12.31 21.94 1.33
N SER A 180 11.51 22.01 2.39
CA SER A 180 11.86 21.45 3.71
C SER A 180 11.82 19.93 3.78
N LEU A 181 10.98 19.28 2.95
CA LEU A 181 10.73 17.84 3.01
C LEU A 181 11.47 17.01 1.93
N ARG A 182 11.72 17.56 0.74
CA ARG A 182 12.20 16.82 -0.44
C ARG A 182 13.45 15.95 -0.23
N TRP A 183 14.30 16.30 0.75
CA TRP A 183 15.50 15.53 1.10
C TRP A 183 15.38 14.80 2.43
N ARG A 184 14.21 14.82 3.05
CA ARG A 184 13.90 14.08 4.27
C ARG A 184 13.03 12.90 3.91
N PHE A 185 13.58 11.94 3.18
CA PHE A 185 12.86 10.85 2.52
C PHE A 185 11.79 10.19 3.41
N PHE A 186 12.14 9.81 4.63
CA PHE A 186 11.21 9.17 5.53
C PHE A 186 10.07 10.09 5.97
N ARG A 187 10.35 11.37 6.28
CA ARG A 187 9.29 12.34 6.60
C ARG A 187 8.39 12.63 5.41
N LEU A 188 8.96 12.68 4.23
CA LEU A 188 8.19 12.84 3.00
C LEU A 188 7.31 11.62 2.73
N HIS A 189 7.81 10.41 3.03
CA HIS A 189 7.04 9.17 2.94
C HIS A 189 5.80 9.16 3.86
N PHE A 190 5.87 9.81 5.02
CA PHE A 190 4.73 9.97 5.92
C PHE A 190 3.81 11.16 5.55
N GLN A 191 4.15 11.94 4.52
CA GLN A 191 3.31 13.07 4.11
C GLN A 191 1.91 12.64 3.65
N TYR A 192 1.74 11.43 3.17
CA TYR A 192 0.41 10.89 2.83
C TYR A 192 -0.56 10.95 4.00
N LEU A 193 -0.12 10.80 5.22
CA LEU A 193 -0.92 10.80 6.45
C LEU A 193 -1.07 12.19 7.08
N CYS A 194 -0.53 13.22 6.44
CA CYS A 194 -0.53 14.59 6.93
C CYS A 194 -1.41 15.50 6.06
N ALA A 195 -1.82 16.64 6.63
CA ALA A 195 -2.52 17.65 5.87
C ALA A 195 -1.65 18.26 4.76
N PHE A 196 -2.28 18.65 3.68
CA PHE A 196 -1.66 19.34 2.56
C PHE A 196 -1.97 20.83 2.60
N ASP A 197 -1.00 21.67 2.21
CA ASP A 197 -1.20 23.12 2.13
C ASP A 197 -2.17 23.50 0.99
N ARG A 198 -2.21 22.67 -0.06
CA ARG A 198 -3.04 22.84 -1.27
C ARG A 198 -3.64 21.50 -1.66
N PRO A 199 -4.64 20.99 -0.90
CA PRO A 199 -5.24 19.70 -1.20
C PRO A 199 -5.78 19.66 -2.62
N ARG A 200 -5.59 18.51 -3.28
CA ARG A 200 -6.06 18.24 -4.64
C ARG A 200 -7.00 17.02 -4.63
N ASP A 201 -6.82 16.12 -5.57
CA ASP A 201 -7.62 14.90 -5.65
C ASP A 201 -7.46 14.01 -4.41
N TYR A 202 -6.28 14.03 -3.80
CA TYR A 202 -5.97 13.30 -2.59
C TYR A 202 -5.89 14.22 -1.38
N ASP A 203 -6.67 13.91 -0.35
CA ASP A 203 -6.59 14.49 0.99
C ASP A 203 -6.95 13.40 2.01
N TYR A 204 -6.00 13.05 2.86
CA TYR A 204 -6.16 11.95 3.82
C TYR A 204 -7.35 12.17 4.76
N PHE A 205 -7.49 13.37 5.32
CA PHE A 205 -8.54 13.65 6.30
C PHE A 205 -9.92 13.73 5.66
N GLN A 206 -10.02 14.26 4.44
CA GLN A 206 -11.30 14.25 3.72
C GLN A 206 -11.73 12.84 3.30
N ILE A 207 -10.80 11.92 3.11
CA ILE A 207 -11.10 10.52 2.78
C ILE A 207 -11.46 9.74 4.03
N THR A 208 -10.69 9.88 5.12
CA THR A 208 -10.84 9.02 6.31
C THR A 208 -11.84 9.54 7.33
N ALA A 209 -12.17 10.82 7.30
CA ALA A 209 -13.10 11.47 8.23
C ALA A 209 -14.21 12.29 7.54
N GLY A 210 -14.25 12.29 6.22
CA GLY A 210 -15.30 12.98 5.46
C GLY A 210 -16.55 12.09 5.24
N PRO A 211 -17.66 12.68 4.79
CA PRO A 211 -18.95 11.99 4.66
C PRO A 211 -19.12 11.20 3.35
N ILE A 212 -18.10 11.16 2.49
CA ILE A 212 -18.19 10.53 1.17
C ILE A 212 -17.30 9.28 1.15
N SER A 213 -17.91 8.11 0.88
CA SER A 213 -17.16 6.86 0.77
C SER A 213 -16.09 6.90 -0.32
N LEU A 214 -15.05 6.09 -0.17
CA LEU A 214 -13.91 6.04 -1.10
C LEU A 214 -14.38 5.80 -2.54
N GLY A 215 -15.26 4.83 -2.74
CA GLY A 215 -15.78 4.50 -4.06
C GLY A 215 -16.54 5.65 -4.71
N ARG A 216 -17.42 6.34 -3.97
CA ARG A 216 -18.16 7.51 -4.49
C ARG A 216 -17.26 8.70 -4.78
N ARG A 217 -16.23 8.92 -3.95
CA ARG A 217 -15.28 10.02 -4.13
C ARG A 217 -14.50 9.90 -5.43
N PHE A 218 -14.16 8.69 -5.83
CA PHE A 218 -13.31 8.42 -7.00
C PHE A 218 -14.04 7.76 -8.18
N GLN A 219 -15.37 7.70 -8.16
CA GLN A 219 -16.20 7.02 -9.16
C GLN A 219 -15.87 7.42 -10.60
N ASP A 220 -15.70 8.71 -10.89
CA ASP A 220 -15.41 9.23 -12.22
C ASP A 220 -13.93 9.56 -12.44
N ARG A 221 -13.09 9.24 -11.46
CA ARG A 221 -11.67 9.57 -11.50
C ARG A 221 -10.90 8.56 -12.34
N LYS A 222 -10.23 9.06 -13.37
CA LYS A 222 -9.32 8.23 -14.18
C LYS A 222 -7.96 8.12 -13.49
N ALA A 223 -7.30 6.98 -13.65
CA ALA A 223 -5.95 6.76 -13.17
C ALA A 223 -4.96 7.80 -13.75
N SER A 224 -3.88 8.07 -13.01
CA SER A 224 -2.84 8.99 -13.46
C SER A 224 -2.23 8.53 -14.78
N LYS A 225 -2.04 9.46 -15.73
CA LYS A 225 -1.47 9.14 -17.05
C LYS A 225 -0.05 8.58 -16.98
N SER A 226 0.70 8.96 -15.95
CA SER A 226 2.08 8.52 -15.71
C SER A 226 2.19 7.23 -14.88
N ARG A 227 1.09 6.51 -14.66
CA ARG A 227 1.15 5.22 -13.97
C ARG A 227 1.96 4.20 -14.77
N ILE A 228 2.62 3.30 -14.07
CA ILE A 228 3.47 2.25 -14.61
C ILE A 228 2.71 0.93 -14.50
N GLU A 229 2.41 0.31 -15.65
CA GLU A 229 1.68 -0.96 -15.76
C GLU A 229 2.51 -2.08 -16.43
N THR A 230 3.76 -1.79 -16.77
CA THR A 230 4.65 -2.80 -17.36
C THR A 230 5.01 -3.87 -16.33
N ALA A 231 4.82 -5.13 -16.67
CA ALA A 231 5.18 -6.25 -15.82
C ALA A 231 6.70 -6.42 -15.74
N PHE A 232 7.26 -6.23 -14.55
CA PHE A 232 8.70 -6.36 -14.26
C PHE A 232 9.04 -7.64 -13.48
N ALA A 233 8.09 -8.24 -12.76
CA ALA A 233 8.34 -9.42 -11.97
C ALA A 233 8.78 -10.61 -12.84
N ARG A 234 9.89 -11.26 -12.42
CA ARG A 234 10.35 -12.51 -13.03
C ARG A 234 9.50 -13.71 -12.60
N HIS A 235 9.01 -13.69 -11.37
CA HIS A 235 8.16 -14.72 -10.77
C HIS A 235 6.71 -14.27 -10.83
N ARG A 236 5.83 -15.08 -11.39
CA ARG A 236 4.40 -14.78 -11.59
C ARG A 236 3.48 -15.88 -11.08
N ASP A 237 4.06 -16.93 -10.52
CA ASP A 237 3.33 -18.02 -9.88
C ASP A 237 2.46 -17.50 -8.72
N MET A 238 1.31 -18.10 -8.55
CA MET A 238 0.30 -17.77 -7.54
C MET A 238 -0.08 -18.99 -6.68
N ALA A 239 0.68 -20.07 -6.80
CA ALA A 239 0.46 -21.32 -6.06
C ALA A 239 1.71 -21.72 -5.28
#